data_2c8b07c4e7f2c7fea3e8f3faeb9c6bd7
#
_entry.id   2c8b07c4e7f2c7fea3e8f3faeb9c6bd7
#
_cell.length_a   1.000
_cell.length_b   1.000
_cell.length_c   1.000
_cell.angle_alpha   90.00
_cell.angle_beta   90.00
_cell.angle_gamma   90.00
#
_symmetry.space_group_name_H-M   'P 1'
#
loop_
_entity.id
_entity.type
_entity.pdbx_description
1 polymer ?
#
loop_
_entity_poly.entity_id
_entity_poly.type
_entity_poly.pdbx_seq_one_letter_code
_entity_poly.pdbx_strand_id
1 'polypeptide(L)'
;MAHNNHVIDGVNKDVGPLFTVEDAKTDYLEMAKNWQDPYGAPIIKEHEGIRVVRDDLITGSKVRGGDCLISSLPEHIDTIVYVQPRTGLAGVSILDVAKRHGKKVMLFMPSSKRISHHQAC
;
A
#
# COMPACT_ATOMS: atom_id res chain seq x y z
N MET A 1 10.56 1.41 17.37
CA MET A 1 10.70 1.04 17.01
C MET A 1 10.89 0.80 16.84
N ALA A 2 10.72 0.56 17.27
CA ALA A 2 10.89 -0.05 17.01
C ALA A 2 10.70 -0.40 17.28
N HIS A 3 10.59 -0.95 17.79
CA HIS A 3 10.49 -1.70 17.92
C HIS A 3 10.05 -1.87 18.01
N ASN A 4 9.93 -2.16 18.42
CA ASN A 4 9.70 -2.80 18.60
C ASN A 4 9.54 -3.00 18.96
N ASN A 5 9.49 -3.29 19.36
CA ASN A 5 9.32 -3.84 19.63
C ASN A 5 9.17 -3.72 20.26
N HIS A 6 8.95 -3.66 20.67
CA HIS A 6 8.75 -3.90 21.23
C HIS A 6 8.12 -3.78 21.72
N VAL A 7 8.86 -2.83 20.52
CA VAL A 7 7.79 -2.94 21.19
C VAL A 7 7.62 -3.61 22.46
N ILE A 8 6.84 -3.85 22.86
CA ILE A 8 6.62 -4.51 24.12
C ILE A 8 7.54 -5.68 24.25
N ASP A 9 8.34 -5.73 25.26
CA ASP A 9 9.39 -6.69 25.40
C ASP A 9 8.83 -8.08 25.49
N GLY A 10 8.37 -8.80 25.85
CA GLY A 10 7.97 -10.21 25.84
C GLY A 10 7.17 -10.61 24.64
N VAL A 11 6.57 -9.68 23.94
CA VAL A 11 5.70 -10.03 22.82
C VAL A 11 6.46 -10.69 21.68
N ASN A 12 7.64 -10.15 21.38
CA ASN A 12 8.40 -10.64 20.23
C ASN A 12 9.06 -12.00 20.48
N LYS A 13 9.22 -12.38 21.72
CA LYS A 13 9.84 -13.66 22.04
C LYS A 13 9.02 -14.86 21.57
N ASP A 14 7.70 -14.70 21.54
CA ASP A 14 6.81 -15.79 21.24
C ASP A 14 6.32 -15.78 19.80
N VAL A 15 6.79 -14.83 19.00
CA VAL A 15 6.33 -14.67 17.63
C VAL A 15 7.02 -15.64 16.67
N GLY A 16 8.13 -16.21 17.04
CA GLY A 16 8.91 -17.10 16.18
C GLY A 16 9.86 -16.32 15.28
N PRO A 17 10.36 -16.91 14.21
CA PRO A 17 11.34 -16.29 13.34
C PRO A 17 10.80 -14.99 12.75
N LEU A 18 11.66 -13.98 12.64
CA LEU A 18 11.27 -12.71 12.01
C LEU A 18 11.03 -12.92 10.53
N PHE A 19 10.03 -12.22 10.02
CA PHE A 19 9.72 -12.20 8.61
C PHE A 19 10.81 -11.39 7.89
N THR A 20 11.50 -11.97 6.94
CA THR A 20 12.59 -11.31 6.24
C THR A 20 12.10 -10.63 4.96
N VAL A 21 12.94 -9.75 4.38
CA VAL A 21 12.65 -9.14 3.09
C VAL A 21 12.50 -10.21 1.99
N GLU A 22 13.31 -11.27 2.06
CA GLU A 22 13.23 -12.35 1.09
C GLU A 22 11.92 -13.13 1.22
N ASP A 23 11.45 -13.35 2.44
CA ASP A 23 10.16 -13.98 2.68
C ASP A 23 9.03 -13.12 2.07
N ALA A 24 9.04 -11.81 2.35
CA ALA A 24 8.06 -10.89 1.81
C ALA A 24 8.05 -10.91 0.29
N LYS A 25 9.22 -10.91 -0.31
CA LYS A 25 9.37 -10.94 -1.77
C LYS A 25 8.79 -12.23 -2.36
N THR A 26 9.10 -13.36 -1.74
CA THR A 26 8.60 -14.66 -2.19
C THR A 26 7.08 -14.72 -2.11
N ASP A 27 6.52 -14.31 -0.98
CA ASP A 27 5.08 -14.31 -0.77
C ASP A 27 4.37 -13.39 -1.75
N TYR A 28 4.96 -12.22 -1.99
CA TYR A 28 4.36 -11.25 -2.90
C TYR A 28 4.39 -11.75 -4.36
N LEU A 29 5.47 -12.38 -4.77
CA LEU A 29 5.57 -12.97 -6.11
C LEU A 29 4.56 -14.10 -6.29
N GLU A 30 4.35 -14.91 -5.26
CA GLU A 30 3.35 -15.96 -5.30
C GLU A 30 1.94 -15.37 -5.40
N MET A 31 1.65 -14.34 -4.61
CA MET A 31 0.38 -13.63 -4.66
C MET A 31 0.12 -13.02 -6.04
N ALA A 32 1.16 -12.47 -6.65
CA ALA A 32 1.06 -11.78 -7.94
C ALA A 32 0.94 -12.73 -9.13
N LYS A 33 1.14 -14.02 -8.93
CA LYS A 33 1.22 -15.00 -10.01
C LYS A 33 0.00 -15.01 -10.93
N ASN A 34 -1.18 -14.90 -10.36
CA ASN A 34 -2.43 -14.90 -11.10
C ASN A 34 -3.11 -13.54 -11.15
N TRP A 35 -2.42 -12.51 -10.65
CA TRP A 35 -2.98 -11.17 -10.64
C TRP A 35 -2.81 -10.51 -12.01
N GLN A 36 -3.85 -9.83 -12.45
CA GLN A 36 -3.82 -9.06 -13.68
C GLN A 36 -3.92 -7.58 -13.34
N ASP A 37 -2.98 -6.79 -13.83
CA ASP A 37 -2.91 -5.37 -13.57
C ASP A 37 -4.08 -4.65 -14.27
N PRO A 38 -5.02 -4.07 -13.51
CA PRO A 38 -6.16 -3.39 -14.12
C PRO A 38 -5.80 -2.02 -14.67
N TYR A 39 -4.61 -1.51 -14.38
CA TYR A 39 -4.18 -0.18 -14.84
C TYR A 39 -3.43 -0.21 -16.16
N GLY A 40 -3.21 -1.39 -16.70
CA GLY A 40 -2.49 -1.55 -17.97
C GLY A 40 -0.99 -1.35 -17.83
N ALA A 41 -0.29 -1.36 -18.95
CA ALA A 41 1.16 -1.20 -18.95
C ALA A 41 1.56 0.20 -18.48
N PRO A 42 2.64 0.32 -17.71
CA PRO A 42 3.13 1.62 -17.29
C PRO A 42 3.48 2.51 -18.48
N ILE A 43 3.08 3.77 -18.41
CA ILE A 43 3.46 4.77 -19.39
C ILE A 43 4.81 5.32 -19.00
N ILE A 44 5.77 5.23 -19.90
CA ILE A 44 7.13 5.69 -19.64
C ILE A 44 7.43 6.83 -20.61
N LYS A 45 7.85 7.95 -20.08
CA LYS A 45 8.27 9.11 -20.84
C LYS A 45 9.74 9.39 -20.60
N GLU A 46 10.43 9.81 -21.62
CA GLU A 46 11.83 10.19 -21.50
C GLU A 46 11.95 11.71 -21.56
N HIS A 47 12.74 12.27 -20.66
CA HIS A 47 13.02 13.69 -20.63
C HIS A 47 14.50 13.86 -20.28
N GLU A 48 15.26 14.46 -21.17
CA GLU A 48 16.70 14.73 -20.98
C GLU A 48 17.48 13.50 -20.52
N GLY A 49 17.21 12.36 -21.15
CA GLY A 49 17.90 11.11 -20.83
C GLY A 49 17.35 10.38 -19.60
N ILE A 50 16.37 10.94 -18.91
CA ILE A 50 15.75 10.33 -17.73
C ILE A 50 14.43 9.69 -18.14
N ARG A 51 14.25 8.44 -17.78
CA ARG A 51 13.01 7.73 -18.05
C ARG A 51 12.10 7.83 -16.83
N VAL A 52 10.91 8.36 -17.04
CA VAL A 52 9.94 8.60 -15.96
C VAL A 52 8.73 7.71 -16.16
N VAL A 53 8.42 6.92 -15.14
CA VAL A 53 7.19 6.13 -15.12
C VAL A 53 6.07 7.06 -14.67
N ARG A 54 5.06 7.22 -15.52
CA ARG A 54 3.99 8.19 -15.31
C ARG A 54 2.82 7.61 -14.51
N ASP A 55 3.11 7.05 -13.36
CA ASP A 55 2.06 6.54 -12.46
C ASP A 55 1.28 7.66 -11.76
N ASP A 56 1.67 8.92 -12.00
CA ASP A 56 0.86 10.09 -11.66
C ASP A 56 -0.43 10.17 -12.49
N LEU A 57 -0.48 9.45 -13.62
CA LEU A 57 -1.69 9.38 -14.45
C LEU A 57 -2.72 8.37 -13.92
N ILE A 58 -2.33 7.59 -12.96
CA ILE A 58 -3.22 6.78 -12.13
C ILE A 58 -3.11 7.31 -10.70
N THR A 59 -3.69 6.66 -9.71
CA THR A 59 -3.68 7.21 -8.33
C THR A 59 -2.39 6.91 -7.58
N GLY A 60 -1.25 7.03 -8.25
CA GLY A 60 0.07 6.86 -7.66
C GLY A 60 0.65 5.47 -7.86
N SER A 61 1.95 5.35 -7.61
CA SER A 61 2.69 4.10 -7.87
C SER A 61 2.26 2.93 -6.98
N LYS A 62 1.60 3.20 -5.86
CA LYS A 62 1.19 2.14 -4.93
C LYS A 62 -0.09 1.43 -5.32
N VAL A 63 -0.83 1.93 -6.31
CA VAL A 63 -2.10 1.31 -6.68
C VAL A 63 -1.93 -0.10 -7.24
N ARG A 64 -0.86 -0.34 -7.98
CA ARG A 64 -0.63 -1.66 -8.58
C ARG A 64 -0.39 -2.72 -7.53
N GLY A 65 0.55 -2.46 -6.62
CA GLY A 65 0.80 -3.36 -5.51
C GLY A 65 -0.38 -3.48 -4.56
N GLY A 66 -1.05 -2.35 -4.30
CA GLY A 66 -2.25 -2.33 -3.48
C GLY A 66 -3.38 -3.16 -4.08
N ASP A 67 -3.58 -3.07 -5.38
CA ASP A 67 -4.61 -3.87 -6.05
C ASP A 67 -4.31 -5.36 -5.95
N CYS A 68 -3.07 -5.75 -6.21
CA CYS A 68 -2.64 -7.13 -6.07
C CYS A 68 -2.91 -7.65 -4.65
N LEU A 69 -2.52 -6.88 -3.64
CA LEU A 69 -2.70 -7.26 -2.25
C LEU A 69 -4.18 -7.36 -1.88
N ILE A 70 -4.95 -6.32 -2.15
CA ILE A 70 -6.35 -6.25 -1.71
C ILE A 70 -7.21 -7.27 -2.46
N SER A 71 -6.94 -7.49 -3.74
CA SER A 71 -7.68 -8.50 -4.51
C SER A 71 -7.44 -9.92 -4.01
N SER A 72 -6.32 -10.17 -3.34
CA SER A 72 -5.98 -11.49 -2.81
C SER A 72 -6.50 -11.72 -1.40
N LEU A 73 -7.11 -10.72 -0.76
CA LEU A 73 -7.63 -10.88 0.59
C LEU A 73 -8.86 -11.78 0.61
N PRO A 74 -9.06 -12.57 1.68
CA PRO A 74 -10.28 -13.33 1.84
C PRO A 74 -11.52 -12.44 1.83
N GLU A 75 -12.64 -12.96 1.36
CA GLU A 75 -13.87 -12.18 1.25
C GLU A 75 -14.38 -11.61 2.57
N HIS A 76 -14.14 -12.32 3.66
CA HIS A 76 -14.59 -11.84 4.97
C HIS A 76 -13.83 -10.62 5.47
N ILE A 77 -12.70 -10.28 4.85
CA ILE A 77 -11.97 -9.05 5.15
C ILE A 77 -12.62 -7.93 4.35
N ASP A 78 -13.34 -7.07 5.02
CA ASP A 78 -14.11 -6.00 4.38
C ASP A 78 -13.55 -4.59 4.65
N THR A 79 -12.60 -4.46 5.56
CA THR A 79 -12.09 -3.17 5.99
C THR A 79 -10.57 -3.15 5.98
N ILE A 80 -10.02 -2.14 5.36
CA ILE A 80 -8.57 -1.90 5.31
C ILE A 80 -8.25 -0.75 6.26
N VAL A 81 -7.32 -0.96 7.16
CA VAL A 81 -6.88 0.07 8.11
C VAL A 81 -5.46 0.49 7.73
N TYR A 82 -5.24 1.78 7.61
CA TYR A 82 -3.92 2.30 7.23
C TYR A 82 -3.58 3.56 8.00
N VAL A 83 -2.34 3.63 8.46
CA VAL A 83 -1.83 4.84 9.11
C VAL A 83 -1.19 5.71 8.05
N GLN A 84 -1.88 6.80 7.70
CA GLN A 84 -1.48 7.71 6.63
C GLN A 84 -0.57 8.81 7.16
N PRO A 85 0.62 9.01 6.59
CA PRO A 85 1.44 10.16 6.96
C PRO A 85 0.80 11.46 6.46
N ARG A 86 1.26 12.59 7.03
CA ARG A 86 0.65 13.89 6.77
C ARG A 86 0.62 14.29 5.29
N THR A 87 1.58 13.87 4.53
CA THR A 87 1.78 14.35 3.15
C THR A 87 1.90 13.24 2.12
N GLY A 88 1.60 12.02 2.42
CA GLY A 88 1.73 10.94 1.44
C GLY A 88 0.51 10.78 0.55
N LEU A 89 0.67 10.07 -0.55
CA LEU A 89 -0.41 9.72 -1.48
C LEU A 89 -0.95 8.31 -1.27
N ALA A 90 -0.33 7.53 -0.39
CA ALA A 90 -0.69 6.11 -0.23
C ALA A 90 -2.15 5.93 0.20
N GLY A 91 -2.66 6.83 1.06
CA GLY A 91 -4.06 6.76 1.48
C GLY A 91 -5.03 6.91 0.32
N VAL A 92 -4.73 7.81 -0.61
CA VAL A 92 -5.55 8.02 -1.82
C VAL A 92 -5.51 6.76 -2.69
N SER A 93 -4.33 6.18 -2.87
CA SER A 93 -4.17 4.95 -3.64
C SER A 93 -4.96 3.80 -3.02
N ILE A 94 -4.90 3.66 -1.69
CA ILE A 94 -5.62 2.61 -0.97
C ILE A 94 -7.12 2.80 -1.10
N LEU A 95 -7.61 4.04 -1.01
CA LEU A 95 -9.03 4.35 -1.18
C LEU A 95 -9.53 3.95 -2.57
N ASP A 96 -8.76 4.29 -3.60
CA ASP A 96 -9.11 3.95 -4.97
C ASP A 96 -9.23 2.43 -5.16
N VAL A 97 -8.22 1.71 -4.72
CA VAL A 97 -8.18 0.25 -4.86
C VAL A 97 -9.29 -0.41 -4.03
N ALA A 98 -9.45 0.00 -2.79
CA ALA A 98 -10.45 -0.57 -1.91
C ALA A 98 -11.86 -0.36 -2.46
N LYS A 99 -12.13 0.82 -2.99
CA LYS A 99 -13.41 1.14 -3.62
C LYS A 99 -13.71 0.18 -4.77
N ARG A 100 -12.72 -0.11 -5.60
CA ARG A 100 -12.89 -1.03 -6.73
C ARG A 100 -13.20 -2.46 -6.29
N HIS A 101 -12.73 -2.85 -5.12
CA HIS A 101 -12.96 -4.18 -4.56
C HIS A 101 -14.08 -4.22 -3.53
N GLY A 102 -14.83 -3.13 -3.38
CA GLY A 102 -15.94 -3.08 -2.44
C GLY A 102 -15.53 -3.12 -0.98
N LYS A 103 -14.31 -2.72 -0.66
CA LYS A 103 -13.78 -2.71 0.70
C LYS A 103 -13.89 -1.32 1.32
N LYS A 104 -14.03 -1.28 2.63
CA LYS A 104 -14.03 -0.03 3.40
C LYS A 104 -12.61 0.31 3.79
N VAL A 105 -12.35 1.60 4.01
CA VAL A 105 -11.03 2.06 4.44
C VAL A 105 -11.18 2.94 5.67
N MET A 106 -10.30 2.71 6.64
CA MET A 106 -10.18 3.55 7.81
C MET A 106 -8.76 4.10 7.84
N LEU A 107 -8.63 5.43 7.72
CA LEU A 107 -7.34 6.09 7.73
C LEU A 107 -7.12 6.79 9.06
N PHE A 108 -5.97 6.54 9.66
CA PHE A 108 -5.53 7.26 10.84
C PHE A 108 -4.41 8.21 10.42
N MET A 109 -4.60 9.50 10.67
CA MET A 109 -3.61 10.51 10.30
C MET A 109 -3.16 11.30 11.53
N PRO A 110 -1.90 11.74 11.57
CA PRO A 110 -1.47 12.64 12.64
C PRO A 110 -2.29 13.91 12.64
N SER A 111 -2.56 14.44 13.82
CA SER A 111 -3.25 15.71 13.94
C SER A 111 -2.44 16.82 13.27
N SER A 112 -3.12 17.69 12.51
CA SER A 112 -2.46 18.76 11.78
C SER A 112 -3.43 19.92 11.63
N LYS A 113 -2.88 21.15 11.59
CA LYS A 113 -3.69 22.35 11.37
C LYS A 113 -4.25 22.41 9.95
N ARG A 114 -3.59 21.76 9.01
CA ARG A 114 -4.07 21.66 7.62
C ARG A 114 -3.76 20.29 7.07
N ILE A 115 -4.62 19.83 6.20
CA ILE A 115 -4.38 18.62 5.41
C ILE A 115 -3.99 19.03 3.99
N SER A 116 -3.23 18.18 3.31
CA SER A 116 -2.86 18.42 1.93
C SER A 116 -4.09 18.30 1.02
N HIS A 117 -4.01 18.94 -0.15
CA HIS A 117 -5.13 18.93 -1.10
C HIS A 117 -5.59 17.51 -1.45
N HIS A 118 -4.67 16.63 -1.73
CA HIS A 118 -5.02 15.26 -2.12
C HIS A 118 -5.63 14.45 -0.96
N GLN A 119 -5.34 14.80 0.29
CA GLN A 119 -5.95 14.12 1.44
C GLN A 119 -7.36 14.64 1.72
N ALA A 120 -7.64 15.87 1.34
CA ALA A 120 -8.97 16.45 1.50
C ALA A 120 -9.99 15.86 0.53
N CYS A 121 -9.53 15.33 -0.58
CA CYS A 121 -10.39 14.67 -1.54
C CYS A 121 -10.76 13.28 -1.06
#